data_8775f0332ab036b8580e56e16cd3ba85
#
_entry.id   8775f0332ab036b8580e56e16cd3ba85
#
_cell.length_a   1.000
_cell.length_b   1.000
_cell.length_c   1.000
_cell.angle_alpha   90.00
_cell.angle_beta   90.00
_cell.angle_gamma   90.00
#
_symmetry.space_group_name_H-M   'P 1'
#
loop_
_entity.id
_entity.type
_entity.pdbx_description
1 polymer ?
#
loop_
_entity_poly.entity_id
_entity_poly.type
_entity_poly.pdbx_seq_one_letter_code
_entity_poly.pdbx_strand_id
1 'polypeptide(L)'
;MRTPRRSFLSFVGGALLSRALPAEDDLFSGAPAPDDPLELLYSRRLSFAGGEPLITVRVLEGRHQITVSPRGPLTALARTDSGESTTAVSEGVPGRWTLQLLETAPGAGAAWVELEQLRYDDKDGLQKARDQWAARGVRVRVATVGEAYGIAGHVVDTRRYALLAEGDATEAGARRQAQELQLRFGVRVQIRRESAARPRARIELRDPHGSSVAVGESAIELRADPGIAVEQVEHGMGYSFHGYEDRTYPGRLFAAVDASGSLALVAAIGMERLIKGVVPSEIFARAHIEALKAQAVTARGEVLAKIGARHLGDPYLLCAEQHCQVYKGLAAEEPGPGAAVDATRGEALFAERNGKSRLVDSVYSAVCGGYTEDNDAVWGGPADPSLRGRPDFDPGARGMAEFRDGIGEALVSRFVHLNPVPSYCAQSGFANPEKLRWRRAFAQREVDEICAPLGVGSVRSLTVEGRGVSGRARALRIAGGRATVRVYGELPIRKLFRNLNSGMFVIERDKGGWTFAGGGWGHGSGMCQTGAIGRAERGASYRDILKWYYSGATPVRIY
;
A
#
# COMPACT_ATOMS: atom_id res chain seq x y z
N MET A 1 -64.18 -29.96 38.61
CA MET A 1 -64.73 -29.11 37.54
C MET A 1 -64.27 -27.69 37.71
N ARG A 2 -63.29 -27.23 36.94
CA ARG A 2 -62.94 -25.84 36.58
C ARG A 2 -61.59 -25.90 35.95
N THR A 3 -61.53 -25.67 34.62
CA THR A 3 -60.37 -25.55 33.78
C THR A 3 -59.63 -24.26 34.04
N PRO A 4 -58.27 -24.23 34.03
CA PRO A 4 -57.52 -22.98 34.02
C PRO A 4 -57.20 -22.53 32.58
N ARG A 5 -57.39 -21.24 32.37
CA ARG A 5 -57.04 -20.49 31.14
C ARG A 5 -55.53 -20.50 30.88
N ARG A 6 -55.12 -20.88 29.70
CA ARG A 6 -53.77 -20.66 29.18
C ARG A 6 -53.62 -19.22 28.65
N SER A 7 -52.66 -18.49 29.21
CA SER A 7 -52.20 -17.19 28.70
C SER A 7 -51.30 -17.41 27.48
N PHE A 8 -51.66 -16.77 26.38
CA PHE A 8 -50.78 -16.68 25.20
C PHE A 8 -49.75 -15.57 25.44
N LEU A 9 -48.47 -15.94 25.49
CA LEU A 9 -47.34 -15.03 25.34
C LEU A 9 -47.03 -14.95 23.87
N SER A 10 -47.24 -13.78 23.29
CA SER A 10 -46.82 -13.44 21.92
C SER A 10 -45.31 -13.26 21.90
N PHE A 11 -44.60 -14.18 21.29
CA PHE A 11 -43.21 -13.98 20.87
C PHE A 11 -43.19 -13.11 19.60
N VAL A 12 -42.65 -11.91 19.72
CA VAL A 12 -42.27 -11.11 18.57
C VAL A 12 -40.97 -11.71 18.05
N GLY A 13 -41.06 -12.48 16.97
CA GLY A 13 -39.92 -13.03 16.28
C GLY A 13 -39.22 -11.92 15.49
N GLY A 14 -38.06 -11.47 15.98
CA GLY A 14 -37.13 -10.68 15.20
C GLY A 14 -36.57 -11.56 14.08
N ALA A 15 -36.91 -11.26 12.85
CA ALA A 15 -36.33 -11.89 11.67
C ALA A 15 -34.86 -11.49 11.58
N LEU A 16 -33.98 -12.36 12.05
CA LEU A 16 -32.58 -12.37 11.67
C LEU A 16 -32.56 -12.68 10.16
N LEU A 17 -32.37 -11.66 9.33
CA LEU A 17 -31.98 -11.79 7.95
C LEU A 17 -30.60 -12.48 7.93
N SER A 18 -30.59 -13.80 7.92
CA SER A 18 -29.42 -14.58 7.50
C SER A 18 -29.19 -14.23 6.01
N ARG A 19 -28.24 -13.36 5.73
CA ARG A 19 -27.69 -13.25 4.38
C ARG A 19 -27.14 -14.64 4.06
N ALA A 20 -27.80 -15.36 3.19
CA ALA A 20 -27.27 -16.56 2.58
C ALA A 20 -25.90 -16.22 2.00
N LEU A 21 -24.88 -17.01 2.31
CA LEU A 21 -23.62 -16.97 1.60
C LEU A 21 -23.95 -17.23 0.12
N PRO A 22 -23.38 -16.45 -0.83
CA PRO A 22 -23.57 -16.72 -2.24
C PRO A 22 -23.17 -18.18 -2.53
N ALA A 23 -23.90 -18.83 -3.44
CA ALA A 23 -23.58 -20.19 -3.87
C ALA A 23 -22.12 -20.27 -4.36
N GLU A 24 -21.47 -21.41 -4.18
CA GLU A 24 -20.06 -21.57 -4.57
C GLU A 24 -19.79 -21.19 -6.04
N ASP A 25 -20.76 -21.35 -6.92
CA ASP A 25 -20.67 -20.97 -8.34
C ASP A 25 -20.60 -19.45 -8.57
N ASP A 26 -21.15 -18.61 -7.68
CA ASP A 26 -21.05 -17.14 -7.75
C ASP A 26 -19.69 -16.59 -7.30
N LEU A 27 -18.92 -17.39 -6.56
CA LEU A 27 -17.55 -17.03 -6.16
C LEU A 27 -16.54 -17.14 -7.30
N PHE A 28 -16.87 -17.82 -8.39
CA PHE A 28 -15.96 -18.16 -9.49
C PHE A 28 -16.15 -17.36 -10.77
N SER A 29 -17.26 -16.65 -10.92
CA SER A 29 -17.48 -15.70 -12.00
C SER A 29 -17.21 -14.28 -11.48
N GLY A 30 -16.15 -13.64 -11.97
CA GLY A 30 -15.90 -12.24 -11.65
C GLY A 30 -17.11 -11.39 -12.01
N ALA A 31 -17.67 -10.68 -11.03
CA ALA A 31 -18.83 -9.83 -11.27
C ALA A 31 -18.48 -8.74 -12.30
N PRO A 32 -19.32 -8.49 -13.32
CA PRO A 32 -19.11 -7.37 -14.23
C PRO A 32 -19.08 -6.06 -13.45
N ALA A 33 -18.45 -5.04 -14.06
CA ALA A 33 -18.46 -3.71 -13.46
C ALA A 33 -19.90 -3.23 -13.27
N PRO A 34 -20.27 -2.75 -12.07
CA PRO A 34 -21.62 -2.27 -11.82
C PRO A 34 -21.93 -1.05 -12.69
N ASP A 35 -23.19 -0.90 -13.08
CA ASP A 35 -23.66 0.27 -13.83
C ASP A 35 -23.66 1.52 -12.96
N ASP A 36 -23.81 1.37 -11.64
CA ASP A 36 -23.75 2.48 -10.68
C ASP A 36 -22.31 2.85 -10.36
N PRO A 37 -21.84 4.05 -10.73
CA PRO A 37 -20.51 4.55 -10.38
C PRO A 37 -20.20 4.51 -8.88
N LEU A 38 -21.19 4.74 -8.02
CA LEU A 38 -21.00 4.74 -6.57
C LEU A 38 -20.77 3.33 -6.03
N GLU A 39 -21.40 2.31 -6.64
CA GLU A 39 -21.08 0.92 -6.31
C GLU A 39 -19.67 0.56 -6.75
N LEU A 40 -19.25 0.94 -7.96
CA LEU A 40 -17.89 0.71 -8.45
C LEU A 40 -16.84 1.35 -7.52
N LEU A 41 -17.09 2.59 -7.07
CA LEU A 41 -16.12 3.36 -6.29
C LEU A 41 -16.06 2.96 -4.82
N TYR A 42 -17.20 2.70 -4.17
CA TYR A 42 -17.25 2.55 -2.70
C TYR A 42 -17.57 1.13 -2.20
N SER A 43 -17.94 0.17 -3.07
CA SER A 43 -18.29 -1.19 -2.62
C SER A 43 -17.08 -2.02 -2.18
N ARG A 44 -15.87 -1.65 -2.56
CA ARG A 44 -14.62 -2.40 -2.39
C ARG A 44 -14.60 -3.77 -3.07
N ARG A 45 -15.62 -4.08 -3.86
CA ARG A 45 -15.68 -5.32 -4.62
C ARG A 45 -14.79 -5.22 -5.85
N LEU A 46 -14.07 -6.30 -6.12
CA LEU A 46 -13.33 -6.42 -7.36
C LEU A 46 -14.31 -6.61 -8.51
N SER A 47 -14.32 -5.66 -9.43
CA SER A 47 -15.09 -5.71 -10.67
C SER A 47 -14.24 -6.20 -11.83
N PHE A 48 -14.88 -6.63 -12.91
CA PHE A 48 -14.20 -7.14 -14.10
C PHE A 48 -14.67 -6.43 -15.36
N ALA A 49 -13.75 -6.23 -16.30
CA ALA A 49 -14.03 -5.71 -17.62
C ALA A 49 -13.14 -6.42 -18.64
N GLY A 50 -13.74 -6.95 -19.72
CA GLY A 50 -13.00 -7.67 -20.75
C GLY A 50 -12.24 -8.92 -20.25
N GLY A 51 -12.73 -9.58 -19.20
CA GLY A 51 -12.14 -10.79 -18.64
C GLY A 51 -10.93 -10.54 -17.71
N GLU A 52 -10.64 -9.27 -17.36
CA GLU A 52 -9.59 -8.92 -16.41
C GLU A 52 -10.11 -8.03 -15.28
N PRO A 53 -9.44 -8.01 -14.11
CA PRO A 53 -9.81 -7.13 -13.00
C PRO A 53 -9.81 -5.65 -13.41
N LEU A 54 -10.86 -4.92 -13.01
CA LEU A 54 -10.97 -3.47 -13.14
C LEU A 54 -10.58 -2.82 -11.82
N ILE A 55 -9.52 -2.03 -11.85
CA ILE A 55 -8.94 -1.42 -10.65
C ILE A 55 -9.25 0.07 -10.61
N THR A 56 -9.82 0.54 -9.50
CA THR A 56 -10.01 1.97 -9.25
C THR A 56 -8.76 2.53 -8.57
N VAL A 57 -8.13 3.52 -9.21
CA VAL A 57 -6.86 4.12 -8.78
C VAL A 57 -7.03 5.61 -8.60
N ARG A 58 -6.78 6.11 -7.38
CA ARG A 58 -6.72 7.55 -7.13
C ARG A 58 -5.52 8.17 -7.86
N VAL A 59 -5.79 9.18 -8.67
CA VAL A 59 -4.76 9.92 -9.41
C VAL A 59 -4.53 11.31 -8.84
N LEU A 60 -5.53 11.88 -8.16
CA LEU A 60 -5.44 13.18 -7.48
C LEU A 60 -6.44 13.22 -6.31
N GLU A 61 -6.12 13.92 -5.20
CA GLU A 61 -7.04 14.11 -4.07
C GLU A 61 -6.76 15.42 -3.31
N GLY A 62 -7.59 15.70 -2.32
CA GLY A 62 -7.39 16.83 -1.40
C GLY A 62 -7.64 18.18 -2.06
N ARG A 63 -8.46 18.23 -3.12
CA ARG A 63 -8.74 19.45 -3.90
C ARG A 63 -10.18 19.92 -3.68
N HIS A 64 -10.40 21.21 -3.91
CA HIS A 64 -11.74 21.78 -4.08
C HIS A 64 -12.10 21.94 -5.56
N GLN A 65 -11.09 21.99 -6.41
CA GLN A 65 -11.21 22.12 -7.85
C GLN A 65 -10.16 21.27 -8.56
N ILE A 66 -10.53 20.61 -9.65
CA ILE A 66 -9.65 19.82 -10.51
C ILE A 66 -9.86 20.25 -11.95
N THR A 67 -8.77 20.49 -12.66
CA THR A 67 -8.79 20.81 -14.09
C THR A 67 -8.37 19.60 -14.91
N VAL A 68 -9.15 19.29 -15.93
CA VAL A 68 -8.91 18.19 -16.87
C VAL A 68 -8.99 18.68 -18.31
N SER A 69 -8.23 18.06 -19.21
CA SER A 69 -8.23 18.34 -20.64
C SER A 69 -8.39 17.04 -21.42
N PRO A 70 -9.59 16.73 -21.94
CA PRO A 70 -9.83 15.55 -22.75
C PRO A 70 -8.97 15.58 -24.04
N ARG A 71 -8.48 14.43 -24.48
CA ARG A 71 -7.69 14.29 -25.72
C ARG A 71 -8.55 13.95 -26.94
N GLY A 72 -9.88 13.89 -26.77
CA GLY A 72 -10.89 13.65 -27.78
C GLY A 72 -12.26 14.08 -27.27
N PRO A 73 -13.36 13.67 -27.94
CA PRO A 73 -14.71 13.95 -27.49
C PRO A 73 -14.93 13.52 -26.03
N LEU A 74 -15.50 14.40 -25.21
CA LEU A 74 -15.79 14.14 -23.78
C LEU A 74 -17.27 13.76 -23.62
N THR A 75 -17.51 12.63 -22.99
CA THR A 75 -18.81 12.28 -22.41
C THR A 75 -18.73 12.39 -20.90
N ALA A 76 -19.60 13.16 -20.29
CA ALA A 76 -19.73 13.27 -18.84
C ALA A 76 -21.09 12.76 -18.39
N LEU A 77 -21.09 11.87 -17.38
CA LEU A 77 -22.31 11.34 -16.77
C LEU A 77 -22.35 11.78 -15.31
N ALA A 78 -23.32 12.63 -15.00
CA ALA A 78 -23.61 13.06 -13.64
C ALA A 78 -24.91 12.39 -13.19
N ARG A 79 -24.92 11.77 -12.01
CA ARG A 79 -26.11 11.15 -11.42
C ARG A 79 -26.52 11.88 -10.16
N THR A 80 -27.82 11.93 -9.92
CA THR A 80 -28.41 12.39 -8.65
C THR A 80 -28.66 11.19 -7.72
N ASP A 81 -28.88 11.45 -6.44
CA ASP A 81 -29.25 10.41 -5.45
C ASP A 81 -30.60 9.74 -5.80
N SER A 82 -31.47 10.39 -6.59
CA SER A 82 -32.70 9.81 -7.13
C SER A 82 -32.49 8.86 -8.29
N GLY A 83 -31.24 8.71 -8.78
CA GLY A 83 -30.89 7.84 -9.90
C GLY A 83 -31.03 8.49 -11.29
N GLU A 84 -31.51 9.75 -11.38
CA GLU A 84 -31.50 10.49 -12.63
C GLU A 84 -30.06 10.73 -13.09
N SER A 85 -29.80 10.60 -14.38
CA SER A 85 -28.49 10.86 -14.97
C SER A 85 -28.56 11.97 -16.00
N THR A 86 -27.69 12.96 -15.88
CA THR A 86 -27.47 13.99 -16.90
C THR A 86 -26.25 13.61 -17.71
N THR A 87 -26.39 13.52 -19.04
CA THR A 87 -25.26 13.29 -19.95
C THR A 87 -24.92 14.60 -20.64
N ALA A 88 -23.69 15.05 -20.46
CA ALA A 88 -23.12 16.14 -21.24
C ALA A 88 -22.13 15.55 -22.26
N VAL A 89 -22.30 15.88 -23.52
CA VAL A 89 -21.41 15.43 -24.61
C VAL A 89 -20.78 16.65 -25.25
N SER A 90 -19.46 16.63 -25.36
CA SER A 90 -18.70 17.63 -26.10
C SER A 90 -18.17 17.01 -27.38
N GLU A 91 -18.69 17.44 -28.54
CA GLU A 91 -18.17 17.03 -29.84
C GLU A 91 -16.82 17.70 -30.12
N GLY A 92 -15.78 17.21 -29.42
CA GLY A 92 -14.39 17.61 -29.75
C GLY A 92 -14.00 19.03 -29.42
N VAL A 93 -14.67 19.70 -28.45
CA VAL A 93 -14.22 21.02 -27.97
C VAL A 93 -12.91 20.85 -27.20
N PRO A 94 -11.75 21.18 -27.77
CA PRO A 94 -10.51 21.17 -27.03
C PRO A 94 -10.57 22.26 -25.95
N GLY A 95 -10.13 21.95 -24.74
CA GLY A 95 -10.07 22.96 -23.70
C GLY A 95 -9.98 22.38 -22.31
N ARG A 96 -9.91 23.29 -21.36
CA ARG A 96 -9.76 23.00 -19.92
C ARG A 96 -11.16 22.93 -19.29
N TRP A 97 -11.51 21.75 -18.85
CA TRP A 97 -12.75 21.51 -18.12
C TRP A 97 -12.47 21.53 -16.62
N THR A 98 -13.41 22.03 -15.85
CA THR A 98 -13.23 22.20 -14.41
C THR A 98 -14.27 21.41 -13.65
N LEU A 99 -13.81 20.55 -12.74
CA LEU A 99 -14.61 19.90 -11.74
C LEU A 99 -14.51 20.71 -10.45
N GLN A 100 -15.63 21.14 -9.90
CA GLN A 100 -15.68 21.97 -8.69
C GLN A 100 -16.57 21.35 -7.63
N LEU A 101 -16.06 21.30 -6.40
CA LEU A 101 -16.83 20.90 -5.23
C LEU A 101 -17.72 22.05 -4.79
N LEU A 102 -19.04 21.87 -4.84
CA LEU A 102 -20.02 22.87 -4.40
C LEU A 102 -20.35 22.68 -2.92
N GLU A 103 -20.70 21.46 -2.54
CA GLU A 103 -21.09 21.08 -1.19
C GLU A 103 -20.46 19.74 -0.83
N THR A 104 -20.14 19.54 0.42
CA THR A 104 -19.59 18.26 0.90
C THR A 104 -20.00 17.96 2.34
N ALA A 105 -20.19 16.68 2.62
CA ALA A 105 -20.32 16.13 3.96
C ALA A 105 -19.32 14.98 4.09
N PRO A 106 -18.34 15.07 4.99
CA PRO A 106 -17.39 14.00 5.24
C PRO A 106 -18.09 12.69 5.60
N GLY A 107 -17.44 11.57 5.29
CA GLY A 107 -17.92 10.25 5.70
C GLY A 107 -17.93 10.11 7.21
N ALA A 108 -18.97 9.49 7.75
CA ALA A 108 -18.95 9.10 9.17
C ALA A 108 -18.04 7.89 9.35
N GLY A 109 -17.24 7.88 10.41
CA GLY A 109 -16.33 6.79 10.69
C GLY A 109 -15.78 6.81 12.10
N ALA A 110 -15.02 5.77 12.42
CA ALA A 110 -14.33 5.61 13.69
C ALA A 110 -12.84 5.39 13.46
N ALA A 111 -12.02 5.85 14.38
CA ALA A 111 -10.58 5.60 14.40
C ALA A 111 -10.24 4.74 15.61
N TRP A 112 -9.51 3.67 15.42
CA TRP A 112 -9.14 2.71 16.44
C TRP A 112 -7.64 2.48 16.47
N VAL A 113 -7.10 2.15 17.62
CA VAL A 113 -5.71 1.71 17.72
C VAL A 113 -5.63 0.23 17.39
N GLU A 114 -5.01 -0.10 16.27
CA GLU A 114 -4.68 -1.47 15.90
C GLU A 114 -3.39 -1.88 16.62
N LEU A 115 -3.53 -2.91 17.45
CA LEU A 115 -2.46 -3.44 18.29
C LEU A 115 -1.59 -4.43 17.52
N GLU A 116 -2.24 -5.34 16.81
CA GLU A 116 -1.59 -6.36 15.99
C GLU A 116 -2.55 -6.97 14.97
N GLN A 117 -1.98 -7.61 13.95
CA GLN A 117 -2.72 -8.41 13.00
C GLN A 117 -2.30 -9.88 13.09
N LEU A 118 -3.27 -10.77 12.89
CA LEU A 118 -3.06 -12.21 12.83
C LEU A 118 -3.65 -12.77 11.54
N ARG A 119 -3.16 -13.92 11.13
CA ARG A 119 -3.72 -14.62 9.97
C ARG A 119 -5.17 -15.02 10.25
N TYR A 120 -6.01 -14.91 9.22
CA TYR A 120 -7.44 -15.21 9.34
C TYR A 120 -7.74 -16.67 9.70
N ASP A 121 -6.83 -17.60 9.40
CA ASP A 121 -6.89 -19.02 9.74
C ASP A 121 -6.24 -19.38 11.09
N ASP A 122 -5.60 -18.42 11.79
CA ASP A 122 -4.95 -18.63 13.10
C ASP A 122 -5.88 -18.26 14.27
N LYS A 123 -6.86 -19.13 14.53
CA LYS A 123 -7.81 -18.92 15.62
C LYS A 123 -7.18 -19.06 17.02
N ASP A 124 -6.20 -19.96 17.16
CA ASP A 124 -5.50 -20.17 18.41
C ASP A 124 -4.59 -18.98 18.76
N GLY A 125 -3.88 -18.46 17.75
CA GLY A 125 -3.10 -17.24 17.89
C GLY A 125 -3.98 -16.05 18.24
N LEU A 126 -5.17 -15.93 17.64
CA LEU A 126 -6.13 -14.89 17.96
C LEU A 126 -6.57 -14.93 19.43
N GLN A 127 -6.90 -16.13 19.95
CA GLN A 127 -7.31 -16.27 21.33
C GLN A 127 -6.15 -15.92 22.29
N LYS A 128 -4.94 -16.43 22.03
CA LYS A 128 -3.75 -16.10 22.83
C LYS A 128 -3.47 -14.60 22.85
N ALA A 129 -3.56 -13.91 21.71
CA ALA A 129 -3.33 -12.48 21.63
C ALA A 129 -4.39 -11.69 22.44
N ARG A 130 -5.66 -12.07 22.37
CA ARG A 130 -6.72 -11.49 23.19
C ARG A 130 -6.44 -11.63 24.69
N ASP A 131 -6.05 -12.83 25.13
CA ASP A 131 -5.75 -13.11 26.54
C ASP A 131 -4.53 -12.30 27.01
N GLN A 132 -3.50 -12.17 26.19
CA GLN A 132 -2.32 -11.37 26.50
C GLN A 132 -2.65 -9.88 26.67
N TRP A 133 -3.50 -9.32 25.81
CA TRP A 133 -3.93 -7.93 25.94
C TRP A 133 -4.87 -7.71 27.13
N ALA A 134 -5.78 -8.66 27.39
CA ALA A 134 -6.62 -8.64 28.57
C ALA A 134 -5.80 -8.66 29.87
N ALA A 135 -4.75 -9.50 29.94
CA ALA A 135 -3.83 -9.54 31.09
C ALA A 135 -3.06 -8.23 31.30
N ARG A 136 -2.86 -7.43 30.23
CA ARG A 136 -2.28 -6.09 30.30
C ARG A 136 -3.30 -5.00 30.67
N GLY A 137 -4.57 -5.36 30.86
CA GLY A 137 -5.65 -4.44 31.18
C GLY A 137 -6.18 -3.66 29.96
N VAL A 138 -5.90 -4.14 28.75
CA VAL A 138 -6.39 -3.53 27.51
C VAL A 138 -7.55 -4.35 26.97
N ARG A 139 -8.74 -3.77 26.91
CA ARG A 139 -9.90 -4.38 26.25
C ARG A 139 -9.73 -4.30 24.74
N VAL A 140 -10.01 -5.39 24.05
CA VAL A 140 -9.83 -5.49 22.60
C VAL A 140 -11.10 -6.02 21.94
N ARG A 141 -11.41 -5.45 20.77
CA ARG A 141 -12.34 -6.02 19.80
C ARG A 141 -11.57 -6.58 18.62
N VAL A 142 -12.16 -7.54 17.95
CA VAL A 142 -11.61 -8.15 16.73
C VAL A 142 -12.35 -7.61 15.51
N ALA A 143 -11.59 -7.13 14.54
CA ALA A 143 -12.12 -6.79 13.22
C ALA A 143 -11.51 -7.73 12.17
N THR A 144 -12.28 -8.02 11.12
CA THR A 144 -11.75 -8.66 9.91
C THR A 144 -11.34 -7.59 8.92
N VAL A 145 -10.13 -7.70 8.40
CA VAL A 145 -9.54 -6.77 7.42
C VAL A 145 -9.12 -7.57 6.20
N GLY A 146 -9.26 -6.98 5.02
CA GLY A 146 -9.05 -7.67 3.76
C GLY A 146 -10.34 -8.33 3.25
N GLU A 147 -10.27 -8.89 2.08
CA GLU A 147 -11.40 -9.47 1.36
C GLU A 147 -11.06 -10.90 0.88
N ALA A 148 -12.09 -11.67 0.61
CA ALA A 148 -11.98 -12.92 -0.15
C ALA A 148 -12.78 -12.76 -1.44
N TYR A 149 -12.14 -13.02 -2.57
CA TYR A 149 -12.77 -12.91 -3.88
C TYR A 149 -12.23 -13.98 -4.84
N GLY A 150 -13.01 -14.30 -5.86
CA GLY A 150 -12.64 -15.26 -6.89
C GLY A 150 -12.14 -14.57 -8.16
N ILE A 151 -11.13 -15.15 -8.80
CA ILE A 151 -10.69 -14.79 -10.15
C ILE A 151 -10.52 -16.08 -10.95
N ALA A 152 -11.38 -16.33 -11.95
CA ALA A 152 -11.29 -17.48 -12.85
C ALA A 152 -10.99 -18.81 -12.13
N GLY A 153 -11.73 -19.12 -11.06
CA GLY A 153 -11.56 -20.34 -10.28
C GLY A 153 -10.48 -20.31 -9.19
N HIS A 154 -9.69 -19.24 -9.11
CA HIS A 154 -8.72 -19.04 -8.04
C HIS A 154 -9.31 -18.19 -6.92
N VAL A 155 -9.22 -18.65 -5.67
CA VAL A 155 -9.62 -17.88 -4.50
C VAL A 155 -8.45 -17.04 -4.01
N VAL A 156 -8.62 -15.73 -4.01
CA VAL A 156 -7.72 -14.78 -3.37
C VAL A 156 -8.31 -14.41 -2.01
N ASP A 157 -7.63 -14.77 -0.94
CA ASP A 157 -8.05 -14.47 0.43
C ASP A 157 -6.97 -13.65 1.13
N THR A 158 -7.22 -12.35 1.23
CA THR A 158 -6.32 -11.38 1.87
C THR A 158 -6.72 -11.09 3.32
N ARG A 159 -7.78 -11.75 3.84
CA ARG A 159 -8.34 -11.49 5.16
C ARG A 159 -7.33 -11.75 6.27
N ARG A 160 -7.42 -10.90 7.28
CA ARG A 160 -6.65 -10.98 8.54
C ARG A 160 -7.55 -10.58 9.70
N TYR A 161 -7.26 -11.07 10.88
CA TYR A 161 -7.80 -10.50 12.11
C TYR A 161 -6.96 -9.30 12.52
N ALA A 162 -7.62 -8.19 12.85
CA ALA A 162 -7.02 -7.03 13.47
C ALA A 162 -7.54 -6.91 14.91
N LEU A 163 -6.65 -6.88 15.89
CA LEU A 163 -6.99 -6.59 17.27
C LEU A 163 -6.97 -5.08 17.47
N LEU A 164 -8.12 -4.52 17.82
CA LEU A 164 -8.32 -3.09 18.00
C LEU A 164 -8.55 -2.81 19.48
N ALA A 165 -7.77 -1.88 20.06
CA ALA A 165 -8.00 -1.44 21.43
C ALA A 165 -9.34 -0.68 21.52
N GLU A 166 -10.19 -1.04 22.48
CA GLU A 166 -11.40 -0.29 22.77
C GLU A 166 -11.06 1.03 23.46
N GLY A 167 -11.77 2.10 23.09
CA GLY A 167 -11.53 3.44 23.63
C GLY A 167 -12.32 4.52 22.92
N ASP A 168 -11.84 5.76 23.00
CA ASP A 168 -12.38 6.89 22.25
C ASP A 168 -12.10 6.70 20.75
N ALA A 169 -13.17 6.41 20.00
CA ALA A 169 -13.11 6.11 18.57
C ALA A 169 -12.97 7.35 17.68
N THR A 170 -12.65 8.51 18.26
CA THR A 170 -12.27 9.70 17.48
C THR A 170 -10.80 9.63 17.03
N GLU A 171 -10.45 10.33 15.96
CA GLU A 171 -9.06 10.40 15.50
C GLU A 171 -8.11 10.93 16.59
N ALA A 172 -8.55 11.94 17.35
CA ALA A 172 -7.77 12.50 18.45
C ALA A 172 -7.63 11.52 19.63
N GLY A 173 -8.72 10.79 19.96
CA GLY A 173 -8.72 9.76 20.99
C GLY A 173 -7.81 8.60 20.63
N ALA A 174 -7.90 8.09 19.41
CA ALA A 174 -7.04 7.02 18.91
C ALA A 174 -5.56 7.42 18.93
N ARG A 175 -5.22 8.66 18.57
CA ARG A 175 -3.83 9.17 18.64
C ARG A 175 -3.30 9.22 20.07
N ARG A 176 -4.08 9.73 21.04
CA ARG A 176 -3.71 9.74 22.44
C ARG A 176 -3.51 8.32 22.98
N GLN A 177 -4.46 7.43 22.71
CA GLN A 177 -4.39 6.03 23.15
C GLN A 177 -3.20 5.30 22.52
N ALA A 178 -2.91 5.53 21.23
CA ALA A 178 -1.74 4.95 20.57
C ALA A 178 -0.44 5.36 21.26
N GLN A 179 -0.30 6.64 21.60
CA GLN A 179 0.86 7.14 22.31
C GLN A 179 1.01 6.53 23.71
N GLU A 180 -0.09 6.44 24.47
CA GLU A 180 -0.12 5.79 25.79
C GLU A 180 0.31 4.32 25.71
N LEU A 181 -0.25 3.55 24.79
CA LEU A 181 0.07 2.12 24.61
C LEU A 181 1.51 1.90 24.20
N GLN A 182 2.05 2.75 23.31
CA GLN A 182 3.45 2.72 22.94
C GLN A 182 4.38 3.01 24.14
N LEU A 183 4.07 4.03 24.93
CA LEU A 183 4.86 4.38 26.11
C LEU A 183 4.80 3.29 27.18
N ARG A 184 3.60 2.76 27.45
CA ARG A 184 3.37 1.80 28.55
C ARG A 184 3.90 0.40 28.25
N PHE A 185 3.75 -0.07 27.01
CA PHE A 185 4.05 -1.46 26.66
C PHE A 185 5.21 -1.63 25.67
N GLY A 186 5.75 -0.54 25.14
CA GLY A 186 6.84 -0.62 24.18
C GLY A 186 6.46 -1.34 22.90
N VAL A 187 5.21 -1.22 22.44
CA VAL A 187 4.66 -1.93 21.28
C VAL A 187 4.49 -0.99 20.09
N ARG A 188 4.60 -1.54 18.90
CA ARG A 188 4.22 -0.83 17.68
C ARG A 188 2.71 -0.92 17.53
N VAL A 189 2.04 0.20 17.35
CA VAL A 189 0.61 0.28 17.05
C VAL A 189 0.39 1.20 15.84
N GLN A 190 -0.75 1.08 15.21
CA GLN A 190 -1.16 1.97 14.11
C GLN A 190 -2.62 2.37 14.27
N ILE A 191 -3.03 3.46 13.63
CA ILE A 191 -4.41 3.92 13.67
C ILE A 191 -5.13 3.36 12.46
N ARG A 192 -6.21 2.64 12.72
CA ARG A 192 -7.13 2.11 11.72
C ARG A 192 -8.39 2.93 11.68
N ARG A 193 -8.77 3.36 10.49
CA ARG A 193 -10.04 4.06 10.25
C ARG A 193 -11.05 3.08 9.69
N GLU A 194 -12.26 3.11 10.22
CA GLU A 194 -13.42 2.36 9.73
C GLU A 194 -14.48 3.36 9.26
N SER A 195 -14.95 3.21 8.05
CA SER A 195 -16.03 4.03 7.50
C SER A 195 -17.37 3.42 7.87
N ALA A 196 -18.25 4.19 8.49
CA ALA A 196 -19.63 3.81 8.79
C ALA A 196 -20.63 4.33 7.75
N ALA A 197 -20.29 5.44 7.09
CA ALA A 197 -21.09 5.99 5.99
C ALA A 197 -20.16 6.64 4.96
N ARG A 198 -20.53 6.51 3.69
CA ARG A 198 -19.81 7.18 2.61
C ARG A 198 -19.95 8.70 2.72
N PRO A 199 -18.94 9.47 2.28
CA PRO A 199 -19.07 10.91 2.14
C PRO A 199 -20.10 11.24 1.05
N ARG A 200 -20.66 12.45 1.12
CA ARG A 200 -21.58 12.98 0.11
C ARG A 200 -21.07 14.32 -0.39
N ALA A 201 -21.37 14.64 -1.63
CA ALA A 201 -21.01 15.92 -2.22
C ALA A 201 -21.91 16.29 -3.38
N ARG A 202 -21.93 17.59 -3.71
CA ARG A 202 -22.39 18.08 -5.00
C ARG A 202 -21.18 18.57 -5.78
N ILE A 203 -20.97 18.00 -6.95
CA ILE A 203 -19.83 18.26 -7.83
C ILE A 203 -20.36 18.86 -9.13
N GLU A 204 -19.81 19.99 -9.54
CA GLU A 204 -20.15 20.68 -10.78
C GLU A 204 -19.06 20.44 -11.83
N LEU A 205 -19.47 20.16 -13.07
CA LEU A 205 -18.61 20.18 -14.24
C LEU A 205 -18.87 21.45 -15.03
N ARG A 206 -17.81 22.21 -15.30
CA ARG A 206 -17.84 23.41 -16.15
C ARG A 206 -17.07 23.18 -17.43
N ASP A 207 -17.60 23.71 -18.52
CA ASP A 207 -16.96 23.69 -19.83
C ASP A 207 -15.76 24.68 -19.90
N PRO A 208 -15.01 24.71 -21.02
CA PRO A 208 -13.90 25.65 -21.20
C PRO A 208 -14.27 27.12 -21.17
N HIS A 209 -15.55 27.46 -21.33
CA HIS A 209 -16.09 28.85 -21.26
C HIS A 209 -16.54 29.20 -19.84
N GLY A 210 -16.48 28.25 -18.89
CA GLY A 210 -16.92 28.45 -17.51
C GLY A 210 -18.41 28.20 -17.26
N SER A 211 -19.16 27.74 -18.27
CA SER A 211 -20.58 27.41 -18.12
C SER A 211 -20.76 26.08 -17.40
N SER A 212 -21.70 26.01 -16.47
CA SER A 212 -22.11 24.77 -15.81
C SER A 212 -22.82 23.85 -16.80
N VAL A 213 -22.30 22.67 -17.02
CA VAL A 213 -22.85 21.69 -17.97
C VAL A 213 -23.43 20.43 -17.31
N ALA A 214 -23.00 20.13 -16.10
CA ALA A 214 -23.52 19.02 -15.31
C ALA A 214 -23.28 19.24 -13.82
N VAL A 215 -24.20 18.76 -12.98
CA VAL A 215 -24.04 18.70 -11.52
C VAL A 215 -24.38 17.29 -11.08
N GLY A 216 -23.43 16.61 -10.44
CA GLY A 216 -23.58 15.27 -9.92
C GLY A 216 -23.62 15.24 -8.40
N GLU A 217 -24.38 14.32 -7.85
CA GLU A 217 -24.40 14.01 -6.42
C GLU A 217 -23.46 12.84 -6.13
N SER A 218 -22.38 13.15 -5.42
CA SER A 218 -21.31 12.23 -4.97
C SER A 218 -20.36 11.72 -6.04
N ALA A 219 -20.71 11.72 -7.34
CA ALA A 219 -19.77 11.39 -8.42
C ALA A 219 -20.16 11.97 -9.78
N ILE A 220 -19.16 12.27 -10.62
CA ILE A 220 -19.30 12.52 -12.06
C ILE A 220 -18.30 11.59 -12.79
N GLU A 221 -18.79 10.80 -13.74
CA GLU A 221 -17.95 10.00 -14.63
C GLU A 221 -17.59 10.80 -15.88
N LEU A 222 -16.32 10.78 -16.26
CA LEU A 222 -15.77 11.39 -17.47
C LEU A 222 -15.22 10.29 -18.38
N ARG A 223 -15.57 10.32 -19.66
CA ARG A 223 -15.06 9.40 -20.69
C ARG A 223 -14.53 10.18 -21.89
N ALA A 224 -13.30 9.87 -22.31
CA ALA A 224 -12.71 10.39 -23.55
C ALA A 224 -11.60 9.48 -24.08
N ASP A 225 -11.57 9.23 -25.38
CA ASP A 225 -10.48 8.54 -26.04
C ASP A 225 -9.52 9.55 -26.73
N PRO A 226 -8.20 9.32 -26.74
CA PRO A 226 -7.50 8.17 -26.13
C PRO A 226 -7.22 8.33 -24.64
N GLY A 227 -7.62 9.45 -24.00
CA GLY A 227 -7.39 9.68 -22.59
C GLY A 227 -7.77 11.10 -22.15
N ILE A 228 -7.55 11.37 -20.87
CA ILE A 228 -7.83 12.65 -20.22
C ILE A 228 -6.57 13.13 -19.52
N ALA A 229 -6.07 14.32 -19.88
CA ALA A 229 -5.00 14.98 -19.15
C ALA A 229 -5.55 15.60 -17.87
N VAL A 230 -4.83 15.44 -16.79
CA VAL A 230 -5.11 15.97 -15.45
C VAL A 230 -3.97 16.90 -15.07
N GLU A 231 -4.30 18.13 -14.73
CA GLU A 231 -3.31 19.14 -14.39
C GLU A 231 -2.87 19.04 -12.93
N GLN A 232 -1.63 19.46 -12.67
CA GLN A 232 -1.07 19.62 -11.32
C GLN A 232 -1.19 18.36 -10.44
N VAL A 233 -0.88 17.19 -11.01
CA VAL A 233 -0.79 15.94 -10.25
C VAL A 233 0.43 16.00 -9.36
N GLU A 234 0.20 15.90 -8.05
CA GLU A 234 1.24 15.93 -7.04
C GLU A 234 2.01 14.61 -7.00
N HIS A 235 3.33 14.66 -6.86
CA HIS A 235 4.18 13.49 -6.76
C HIS A 235 5.34 13.69 -5.78
N GLY A 236 5.87 12.61 -5.23
CA GLY A 236 7.06 12.61 -4.40
C GLY A 236 6.90 13.30 -3.04
N MET A 237 5.72 13.34 -2.47
CA MET A 237 5.47 13.94 -1.15
C MET A 237 6.44 13.42 -0.08
N GLY A 238 7.12 14.36 0.58
CA GLY A 238 8.12 14.07 1.62
C GLY A 238 9.51 13.67 1.09
N TYR A 239 9.74 13.72 -0.21
CA TYR A 239 11.03 13.50 -0.85
C TYR A 239 11.58 14.78 -1.49
N SER A 240 12.88 14.81 -1.78
CA SER A 240 13.55 15.95 -2.41
C SER A 240 13.09 16.25 -3.84
N PHE A 241 12.41 15.28 -4.49
CA PHE A 241 11.82 15.41 -5.81
C PHE A 241 10.30 15.67 -5.79
N HIS A 242 9.77 16.16 -4.66
CA HIS A 242 8.38 16.58 -4.55
C HIS A 242 8.06 17.68 -5.58
N GLY A 243 6.95 17.54 -6.29
CA GLY A 243 6.55 18.50 -7.31
C GLY A 243 5.15 18.21 -7.85
N TYR A 244 4.82 18.95 -8.90
CA TYR A 244 3.55 18.87 -9.62
C TYR A 244 3.82 18.74 -11.11
N GLU A 245 3.08 17.86 -11.78
CA GLU A 245 3.18 17.67 -13.23
C GLU A 245 1.80 17.32 -13.83
N ASP A 246 1.63 17.62 -15.11
CA ASP A 246 0.43 17.20 -15.83
C ASP A 246 0.60 15.77 -16.32
N ARG A 247 -0.44 14.94 -16.09
CA ARG A 247 -0.43 13.53 -16.50
C ARG A 247 -1.67 13.17 -17.28
N THR A 248 -1.52 12.32 -18.29
CA THR A 248 -2.65 11.78 -19.05
C THR A 248 -2.96 10.35 -18.59
N TYR A 249 -4.23 10.11 -18.28
CA TYR A 249 -4.74 8.81 -17.85
C TYR A 249 -5.67 8.19 -18.89
N PRO A 250 -5.90 6.85 -18.86
CA PRO A 250 -6.90 6.21 -19.70
C PRO A 250 -8.28 6.87 -19.54
N GLY A 251 -9.07 6.84 -20.58
CA GLY A 251 -10.22 7.68 -20.77
C GLY A 251 -11.47 7.42 -19.91
N ARG A 252 -11.35 6.76 -18.74
CA ARG A 252 -12.46 6.58 -17.80
C ARG A 252 -12.07 7.06 -16.41
N LEU A 253 -12.45 8.31 -16.09
CA LEU A 253 -12.18 8.94 -14.80
C LEU A 253 -13.48 9.25 -14.05
N PHE A 254 -13.39 9.27 -12.72
CA PHE A 254 -14.48 9.66 -11.83
C PHE A 254 -14.02 10.79 -10.92
N ALA A 255 -14.75 11.88 -10.92
CA ALA A 255 -14.67 12.85 -9.84
C ALA A 255 -15.58 12.38 -8.71
N ALA A 256 -15.04 12.19 -7.52
CA ALA A 256 -15.74 11.72 -6.33
C ALA A 256 -15.15 12.40 -5.09
N VAL A 257 -15.65 12.11 -3.89
CA VAL A 257 -15.08 12.65 -2.66
C VAL A 257 -14.45 11.55 -1.81
N ASP A 258 -13.30 11.86 -1.25
CA ASP A 258 -12.60 10.99 -0.30
C ASP A 258 -13.27 10.98 1.08
N ALA A 259 -12.80 10.17 2.00
CA ALA A 259 -13.34 10.05 3.35
C ALA A 259 -13.32 11.38 4.13
N SER A 260 -12.45 12.33 3.78
CA SER A 260 -12.38 13.67 4.39
C SER A 260 -13.42 14.64 3.82
N GLY A 261 -14.09 14.28 2.73
CA GLY A 261 -15.00 15.15 1.97
C GLY A 261 -14.29 16.05 0.97
N SER A 262 -13.04 15.81 0.65
CA SER A 262 -12.29 16.53 -0.40
C SER A 262 -12.47 15.87 -1.76
N LEU A 263 -12.38 16.67 -2.84
CA LEU A 263 -12.49 16.16 -4.20
C LEU A 263 -11.30 15.27 -4.53
N ALA A 264 -11.60 14.09 -5.06
CA ALA A 264 -10.66 13.12 -5.57
C ALA A 264 -10.97 12.79 -7.03
N LEU A 265 -9.94 12.54 -7.83
CA LEU A 265 -10.07 12.01 -9.18
C LEU A 265 -9.58 10.58 -9.22
N VAL A 266 -10.41 9.67 -9.70
CA VAL A 266 -10.20 8.23 -9.68
C VAL A 266 -10.26 7.69 -11.10
N ALA A 267 -9.23 6.95 -11.51
CA ALA A 267 -9.23 6.26 -12.80
C ALA A 267 -9.71 4.81 -12.61
N ALA A 268 -10.63 4.34 -13.46
CA ALA A 268 -10.99 2.93 -13.56
C ALA A 268 -10.23 2.29 -14.71
N ILE A 269 -9.29 1.38 -14.40
CA ILE A 269 -8.28 0.88 -15.34
C ILE A 269 -8.27 -0.66 -15.28
N GLY A 270 -8.29 -1.32 -16.44
CA GLY A 270 -8.03 -2.76 -16.51
C GLY A 270 -6.64 -3.11 -15.97
N MET A 271 -6.52 -4.26 -15.31
CA MET A 271 -5.29 -4.67 -14.62
C MET A 271 -4.07 -4.61 -15.53
N GLU A 272 -4.14 -5.16 -16.74
CA GLU A 272 -2.96 -5.20 -17.62
C GLU A 272 -2.53 -3.81 -18.06
N ARG A 273 -3.48 -2.90 -18.32
CA ARG A 273 -3.17 -1.51 -18.66
C ARG A 273 -2.55 -0.77 -17.47
N LEU A 274 -3.04 -1.01 -16.26
CA LEU A 274 -2.44 -0.46 -15.04
C LEU A 274 -0.99 -0.92 -14.90
N ILE A 275 -0.71 -2.22 -15.05
CA ILE A 275 0.64 -2.79 -14.91
C ILE A 275 1.60 -2.26 -15.99
N LYS A 276 1.13 -2.00 -17.23
CA LYS A 276 1.94 -1.36 -18.28
C LYS A 276 2.45 0.03 -17.89
N GLY A 277 1.70 0.77 -17.08
CA GLY A 277 2.12 2.07 -16.55
C GLY A 277 2.90 1.97 -15.22
N VAL A 278 2.65 0.93 -14.41
CA VAL A 278 3.35 0.70 -13.12
C VAL A 278 4.78 0.22 -13.35
N VAL A 279 4.99 -0.80 -14.19
CA VAL A 279 6.33 -1.40 -14.39
C VAL A 279 7.39 -0.36 -14.72
N PRO A 280 7.23 0.50 -15.76
CA PRO A 280 8.24 1.51 -16.08
C PRO A 280 8.35 2.64 -15.05
N SER A 281 7.35 2.80 -14.17
CA SER A 281 7.37 3.78 -13.07
C SER A 281 8.12 3.28 -11.83
N GLU A 282 8.27 1.96 -11.69
CA GLU A 282 8.86 1.30 -10.53
C GLU A 282 10.28 0.77 -10.79
N ILE A 283 10.56 0.27 -12.00
CA ILE A 283 11.87 -0.28 -12.38
C ILE A 283 12.37 0.41 -13.65
N PHE A 284 13.68 0.36 -13.91
CA PHE A 284 14.25 0.93 -15.12
C PHE A 284 13.65 0.27 -16.37
N ALA A 285 12.99 1.06 -17.23
CA ALA A 285 12.29 0.56 -18.41
C ALA A 285 13.21 -0.16 -19.43
N ARG A 286 14.52 0.16 -19.43
CA ARG A 286 15.56 -0.47 -20.26
C ARG A 286 16.23 -1.68 -19.58
N ALA A 287 15.72 -2.13 -18.44
CA ALA A 287 16.23 -3.31 -17.77
C ALA A 287 16.03 -4.58 -18.62
N HIS A 288 16.77 -5.63 -18.29
CA HIS A 288 16.65 -6.93 -18.96
C HIS A 288 15.20 -7.44 -18.89
N ILE A 289 14.69 -7.99 -20.01
CA ILE A 289 13.30 -8.41 -20.14
C ILE A 289 12.82 -9.36 -19.04
N GLU A 290 13.70 -10.26 -18.57
CA GLU A 290 13.36 -11.18 -17.48
C GLU A 290 13.15 -10.47 -16.13
N ALA A 291 13.87 -9.38 -15.86
CA ALA A 291 13.63 -8.54 -14.69
C ALA A 291 12.29 -7.77 -14.81
N LEU A 292 11.96 -7.27 -16.01
CA LEU A 292 10.69 -6.61 -16.28
C LEU A 292 9.51 -7.57 -16.13
N LYS A 293 9.65 -8.83 -16.60
CA LYS A 293 8.64 -9.89 -16.38
C LYS A 293 8.44 -10.18 -14.89
N ALA A 294 9.53 -10.33 -14.14
CA ALA A 294 9.46 -10.53 -12.69
C ALA A 294 8.73 -9.36 -12.01
N GLN A 295 9.04 -8.13 -12.40
CA GLN A 295 8.37 -6.92 -11.89
C GLN A 295 6.88 -6.91 -12.24
N ALA A 296 6.48 -7.31 -13.44
CA ALA A 296 5.07 -7.35 -13.84
C ALA A 296 4.27 -8.36 -13.00
N VAL A 297 4.82 -9.55 -12.76
CA VAL A 297 4.18 -10.57 -11.91
C VAL A 297 4.04 -10.08 -10.46
N THR A 298 5.10 -9.49 -9.90
CA THR A 298 5.07 -8.97 -8.53
C THR A 298 4.11 -7.80 -8.38
N ALA A 299 4.08 -6.88 -9.35
CA ALA A 299 3.18 -5.74 -9.32
C ALA A 299 1.70 -6.17 -9.32
N ARG A 300 1.31 -7.18 -10.11
CA ARG A 300 -0.07 -7.73 -10.06
C ARG A 300 -0.39 -8.32 -8.70
N GLY A 301 0.49 -9.15 -8.14
CA GLY A 301 0.28 -9.74 -6.82
C GLY A 301 0.14 -8.68 -5.74
N GLU A 302 0.94 -7.62 -5.78
CA GLU A 302 0.86 -6.51 -4.84
C GLU A 302 -0.44 -5.71 -4.98
N VAL A 303 -0.93 -5.47 -6.20
CA VAL A 303 -2.27 -4.88 -6.43
C VAL A 303 -3.33 -5.74 -5.77
N LEU A 304 -3.36 -7.03 -6.08
CA LEU A 304 -4.39 -7.95 -5.58
C LEU A 304 -4.35 -8.09 -4.05
N ALA A 305 -3.17 -8.11 -3.45
CA ALA A 305 -3.02 -8.25 -1.99
C ALA A 305 -3.50 -7.02 -1.20
N LYS A 306 -3.61 -5.85 -1.85
CA LYS A 306 -4.04 -4.60 -1.20
C LYS A 306 -5.55 -4.34 -1.28
N ILE A 307 -6.28 -5.06 -2.13
CA ILE A 307 -7.73 -4.93 -2.27
C ILE A 307 -8.41 -5.29 -0.94
N GLY A 308 -9.29 -4.41 -0.46
CA GLY A 308 -10.00 -4.56 0.82
C GLY A 308 -9.14 -4.37 2.07
N ALA A 309 -7.83 -4.12 1.93
CA ALA A 309 -6.92 -3.90 3.07
C ALA A 309 -6.56 -2.43 3.29
N ARG A 310 -6.65 -1.60 2.25
CA ARG A 310 -6.32 -0.18 2.25
C ARG A 310 -7.49 0.67 1.76
N HIS A 311 -7.44 1.96 2.00
CA HIS A 311 -8.42 2.94 1.49
C HIS A 311 -9.88 2.60 1.81
N LEU A 312 -10.13 2.11 3.02
CA LEU A 312 -11.41 1.52 3.40
C LEU A 312 -12.60 2.49 3.41
N GLY A 313 -12.38 3.80 3.41
CA GLY A 313 -13.42 4.83 3.35
C GLY A 313 -13.38 5.66 2.07
N ASP A 314 -12.45 5.38 1.18
CA ASP A 314 -12.16 6.16 -0.02
C ASP A 314 -12.86 5.57 -1.26
N PRO A 315 -13.08 6.37 -2.32
CA PRO A 315 -13.73 5.92 -3.55
C PRO A 315 -12.79 5.16 -4.50
N TYR A 316 -11.76 4.52 -3.98
CA TYR A 316 -10.78 3.82 -4.79
C TYR A 316 -10.13 2.65 -4.03
N LEU A 317 -9.63 1.67 -4.77
CA LEU A 317 -8.93 0.52 -4.21
C LEU A 317 -7.45 0.81 -3.91
N LEU A 318 -6.81 1.63 -4.75
CA LEU A 318 -5.37 1.95 -4.68
C LEU A 318 -5.12 3.44 -4.92
N CYS A 319 -3.97 3.94 -4.46
CA CYS A 319 -3.45 5.25 -4.85
C CYS A 319 -2.25 5.10 -5.81
N ALA A 320 -2.01 6.12 -6.63
CA ALA A 320 -0.94 6.16 -7.65
C ALA A 320 0.44 6.55 -7.10
N GLU A 321 0.70 6.32 -5.82
CA GLU A 321 1.92 6.73 -5.12
C GLU A 321 2.61 5.56 -4.41
N GLN A 322 3.80 5.80 -3.83
CA GLN A 322 4.62 4.80 -3.12
C GLN A 322 3.88 4.07 -1.97
N HIS A 323 2.76 4.62 -1.48
CA HIS A 323 1.93 3.94 -0.48
C HIS A 323 1.28 2.68 -1.04
N CYS A 324 0.86 2.70 -2.32
CA CYS A 324 0.37 1.52 -3.05
C CYS A 324 1.38 1.10 -4.12
N GLN A 325 1.35 1.73 -5.29
CA GLN A 325 2.33 1.58 -6.37
C GLN A 325 2.39 2.87 -7.19
N VAL A 326 3.57 3.24 -7.66
CA VAL A 326 3.70 4.44 -8.48
C VAL A 326 3.09 4.19 -9.86
N TYR A 327 2.10 5.02 -10.22
CA TYR A 327 1.46 4.99 -11.52
C TYR A 327 1.43 6.40 -12.13
N LYS A 328 2.12 6.60 -13.23
CA LYS A 328 2.29 7.92 -13.85
C LYS A 328 1.40 8.17 -15.07
N GLY A 329 0.45 7.26 -15.34
CA GLY A 329 -0.45 7.39 -16.49
C GLY A 329 0.17 6.91 -17.80
N LEU A 330 -0.47 7.30 -18.91
CA LEU A 330 -0.15 6.78 -20.27
C LEU A 330 1.24 7.16 -20.77
N ALA A 331 1.73 8.34 -20.40
CA ALA A 331 3.03 8.82 -20.85
C ALA A 331 4.22 7.99 -20.32
N ALA A 332 3.99 7.19 -19.28
CA ALA A 332 5.02 6.29 -18.73
C ALA A 332 5.09 4.94 -19.46
N GLU A 333 4.10 4.59 -20.29
CA GLU A 333 4.10 3.32 -21.00
C GLU A 333 5.23 3.24 -22.02
N GLU A 334 6.01 2.15 -21.96
CA GLU A 334 7.13 1.90 -22.86
C GLU A 334 7.05 0.50 -23.49
N PRO A 335 7.58 0.31 -24.73
CA PRO A 335 7.46 -0.98 -25.45
C PRO A 335 8.05 -2.18 -24.70
N GLY A 336 9.24 -2.04 -24.10
CA GLY A 336 9.91 -3.13 -23.37
C GLY A 336 9.10 -3.62 -22.15
N PRO A 337 8.76 -2.74 -21.21
CA PRO A 337 7.83 -3.04 -20.13
C PRO A 337 6.48 -3.59 -20.61
N GLY A 338 5.91 -2.99 -21.66
CA GLY A 338 4.65 -3.46 -22.27
C GLY A 338 4.74 -4.92 -22.72
N ALA A 339 5.81 -5.29 -23.43
CA ALA A 339 6.05 -6.66 -23.88
C ALA A 339 6.24 -7.64 -22.69
N ALA A 340 6.88 -7.22 -21.60
CA ALA A 340 7.03 -8.03 -20.40
C ALA A 340 5.68 -8.30 -19.72
N VAL A 341 4.80 -7.28 -19.64
CA VAL A 341 3.46 -7.39 -19.10
C VAL A 341 2.62 -8.35 -19.95
N ASP A 342 2.63 -8.19 -21.26
CA ASP A 342 1.87 -9.06 -22.18
C ASP A 342 2.37 -10.52 -22.12
N ALA A 343 3.67 -10.75 -22.02
CA ALA A 343 4.26 -12.09 -21.89
C ALA A 343 3.92 -12.80 -20.58
N THR A 344 3.56 -12.04 -19.54
CA THR A 344 3.18 -12.55 -18.20
C THR A 344 1.73 -12.24 -17.85
N ARG A 345 0.86 -12.02 -18.87
CA ARG A 345 -0.54 -11.64 -18.66
C ARG A 345 -1.24 -12.57 -17.66
N GLY A 346 -1.90 -11.97 -16.68
CA GLY A 346 -2.65 -12.67 -15.66
C GLY A 346 -1.82 -13.46 -14.64
N GLU A 347 -0.48 -13.46 -14.70
CA GLU A 347 0.34 -14.18 -13.72
C GLU A 347 0.53 -13.38 -12.42
N ALA A 348 0.29 -14.05 -11.29
CA ALA A 348 0.60 -13.60 -9.93
C ALA A 348 1.24 -14.73 -9.12
N LEU A 349 1.87 -14.40 -7.99
CA LEU A 349 2.57 -15.40 -7.16
C LEU A 349 1.61 -16.06 -6.16
N PHE A 350 1.60 -17.39 -6.16
CA PHE A 350 0.88 -18.21 -5.20
C PHE A 350 1.83 -19.19 -4.50
N ALA A 351 1.54 -19.47 -3.23
CA ALA A 351 2.25 -20.45 -2.42
C ALA A 351 1.26 -21.38 -1.71
N GLU A 352 1.61 -22.67 -1.64
CA GLU A 352 0.81 -23.64 -0.89
C GLU A 352 1.00 -23.43 0.62
N ARG A 353 -0.10 -23.32 1.36
CA ARG A 353 -0.13 -23.17 2.81
C ARG A 353 -1.28 -23.96 3.41
N ASN A 354 -0.96 -24.92 4.26
CA ASN A 354 -1.95 -25.80 4.90
C ASN A 354 -2.91 -26.45 3.88
N GLY A 355 -2.37 -26.93 2.73
CA GLY A 355 -3.14 -27.54 1.66
C GLY A 355 -4.03 -26.57 0.86
N LYS A 356 -3.80 -25.26 0.97
CA LYS A 356 -4.52 -24.22 0.22
C LYS A 356 -3.54 -23.35 -0.53
N SER A 357 -3.86 -23.09 -1.80
CA SER A 357 -3.14 -22.10 -2.60
C SER A 357 -3.47 -20.69 -2.11
N ARG A 358 -2.46 -19.88 -1.80
CA ARG A 358 -2.59 -18.53 -1.25
C ARG A 358 -1.81 -17.54 -2.08
N LEU A 359 -2.43 -16.41 -2.41
CA LEU A 359 -1.73 -15.28 -3.01
C LEU A 359 -0.60 -14.81 -2.09
N VAL A 360 0.57 -14.59 -2.65
CA VAL A 360 1.69 -13.94 -1.96
C VAL A 360 1.58 -12.44 -2.14
N ASP A 361 1.66 -11.68 -1.04
CA ASP A 361 1.82 -10.22 -1.08
C ASP A 361 3.23 -9.91 -1.60
N SER A 362 3.37 -9.86 -2.92
CA SER A 362 4.65 -9.84 -3.61
C SER A 362 5.30 -8.46 -3.63
N VAL A 363 5.51 -7.89 -2.44
CA VAL A 363 6.18 -6.59 -2.24
C VAL A 363 7.61 -6.58 -2.78
N TYR A 364 8.09 -5.42 -3.18
CA TYR A 364 9.43 -5.20 -3.74
C TYR A 364 10.02 -3.86 -3.29
N SER A 365 11.33 -3.71 -3.43
CA SER A 365 12.03 -2.46 -3.12
C SER A 365 13.19 -2.21 -4.06
N ALA A 366 13.60 -0.95 -4.21
CA ALA A 366 14.59 -0.54 -5.21
C ALA A 366 15.94 -1.25 -5.05
N VAL A 367 16.53 -1.21 -3.84
CA VAL A 367 17.86 -1.79 -3.57
C VAL A 367 17.88 -2.40 -2.17
N CYS A 368 18.13 -3.70 -2.05
CA CYS A 368 18.20 -4.36 -0.75
C CYS A 368 19.50 -4.05 0.03
N GLY A 369 20.53 -3.57 -0.65
CA GLY A 369 21.84 -3.31 -0.04
C GLY A 369 22.70 -4.56 0.15
N GLY A 370 22.31 -5.70 -0.47
CA GLY A 370 22.98 -6.99 -0.43
C GLY A 370 22.28 -8.03 0.47
N TYR A 371 21.20 -7.65 1.17
CA TYR A 371 20.42 -8.58 1.99
C TYR A 371 18.96 -8.14 2.05
N THR A 372 18.01 -9.04 1.75
CA THR A 372 16.58 -8.77 1.88
C THR A 372 16.10 -8.93 3.32
N GLU A 373 14.91 -8.40 3.65
CA GLU A 373 14.38 -8.39 5.03
C GLU A 373 13.10 -9.21 5.17
N ASP A 374 12.84 -9.67 6.36
CA ASP A 374 11.60 -10.32 6.76
C ASP A 374 10.43 -9.34 6.77
N ASN A 375 9.25 -9.76 6.27
CA ASN A 375 8.07 -8.89 6.24
C ASN A 375 7.63 -8.41 7.62
N ASP A 376 7.65 -9.29 8.62
CA ASP A 376 7.25 -8.96 9.99
C ASP A 376 8.25 -8.04 10.70
N ALA A 377 9.52 -8.07 10.33
CA ALA A 377 10.50 -7.10 10.82
C ALA A 377 10.25 -5.70 10.27
N VAL A 378 9.77 -5.59 9.03
CA VAL A 378 9.45 -4.31 8.38
C VAL A 378 8.14 -3.72 8.89
N TRP A 379 7.04 -4.49 8.80
CA TRP A 379 5.69 -3.97 9.04
C TRP A 379 5.07 -4.42 10.37
N GLY A 380 5.65 -5.44 11.02
CA GLY A 380 4.98 -6.18 12.08
C GLY A 380 3.95 -7.16 11.49
N GLY A 381 3.08 -7.70 12.32
CA GLY A 381 2.08 -8.69 11.90
C GLY A 381 2.67 -10.08 11.67
N PRO A 382 1.91 -11.00 11.05
CA PRO A 382 2.33 -12.39 10.93
C PRO A 382 3.49 -12.56 9.96
N ALA A 383 4.43 -13.41 10.35
CA ALA A 383 5.51 -13.83 9.48
C ALA A 383 4.97 -14.57 8.25
N ASP A 384 5.42 -14.16 7.06
CA ASP A 384 5.10 -14.82 5.81
C ASP A 384 6.26 -15.70 5.35
N PRO A 385 6.08 -17.04 5.23
CA PRO A 385 7.13 -17.94 4.78
C PRO A 385 7.70 -17.61 3.41
N SER A 386 6.92 -16.96 2.54
CA SER A 386 7.38 -16.53 1.22
C SER A 386 8.16 -15.24 1.24
N LEU A 387 8.11 -14.46 2.34
CA LEU A 387 8.74 -13.15 2.48
C LEU A 387 9.82 -13.18 3.58
N ARG A 388 10.67 -14.21 3.54
CA ARG A 388 11.83 -14.31 4.43
C ARG A 388 13.05 -13.65 3.82
N GLY A 389 13.73 -12.86 4.63
CA GLY A 389 14.98 -12.21 4.26
C GLY A 389 16.09 -13.20 3.94
N ARG A 390 16.93 -12.85 2.99
CA ARG A 390 18.03 -13.70 2.51
C ARG A 390 19.16 -12.89 1.89
N PRO A 391 20.36 -13.51 1.75
CA PRO A 391 21.46 -12.90 1.03
C PRO A 391 21.07 -12.59 -0.43
N ASP A 392 21.43 -11.41 -0.93
CA ASP A 392 21.34 -11.07 -2.36
C ASP A 392 22.73 -11.11 -3.02
N PHE A 393 23.54 -12.08 -2.62
CA PHE A 393 24.87 -12.39 -3.15
C PHE A 393 25.04 -13.92 -3.28
N ASP A 394 26.06 -14.33 -4.01
CA ASP A 394 26.43 -15.74 -4.06
C ASP A 394 26.93 -16.18 -2.67
N PRO A 395 26.31 -17.19 -2.04
CA PRO A 395 26.76 -17.70 -0.75
C PRO A 395 28.22 -18.20 -0.73
N GLY A 396 28.76 -18.56 -1.91
CA GLY A 396 30.18 -18.93 -2.09
C GLY A 396 31.11 -17.74 -2.32
N ALA A 397 30.60 -16.50 -2.44
CA ALA A 397 31.44 -15.33 -2.67
C ALA A 397 32.44 -15.13 -1.54
N ARG A 398 33.70 -14.86 -1.91
CA ARG A 398 34.81 -14.69 -0.95
C ARG A 398 34.48 -13.58 0.06
N GLY A 399 34.66 -13.86 1.34
CA GLY A 399 34.44 -12.92 2.44
C GLY A 399 32.97 -12.72 2.82
N MET A 400 32.05 -13.49 2.24
CA MET A 400 30.61 -13.36 2.53
C MET A 400 30.03 -14.46 3.43
N ALA A 401 30.82 -15.46 3.77
CA ALA A 401 30.37 -16.64 4.54
C ALA A 401 29.74 -16.25 5.91
N GLU A 402 30.30 -15.28 6.60
CA GLU A 402 29.80 -14.81 7.91
C GLU A 402 28.43 -14.12 7.85
N PHE A 403 28.04 -13.61 6.67
CA PHE A 403 26.76 -12.92 6.46
C PHE A 403 25.66 -13.82 5.90
N ARG A 404 25.94 -15.12 5.70
CA ARG A 404 25.01 -16.07 5.07
C ARG A 404 23.70 -16.20 5.86
N ASP A 405 23.81 -16.28 7.18
CA ASP A 405 22.68 -16.59 8.06
C ASP A 405 22.04 -15.33 8.68
N GLY A 406 22.45 -14.15 8.24
CA GLY A 406 21.90 -12.87 8.66
C GLY A 406 22.93 -11.80 9.02
N ILE A 407 22.45 -10.58 9.10
CA ILE A 407 23.23 -9.40 9.45
C ILE A 407 22.79 -8.93 10.85
N GLY A 408 23.16 -9.67 11.88
CA GLY A 408 22.84 -9.31 13.27
C GLY A 408 23.60 -8.07 13.76
N GLU A 409 23.36 -7.67 15.01
CA GLU A 409 23.97 -6.46 15.63
C GLU A 409 25.51 -6.50 15.57
N ALA A 410 26.13 -7.69 15.77
CA ALA A 410 27.58 -7.84 15.74
C ALA A 410 28.19 -7.62 14.33
N LEU A 411 27.42 -7.89 13.28
CA LEU A 411 27.90 -7.88 11.89
C LEU A 411 27.48 -6.63 11.10
N VAL A 412 26.45 -5.93 11.54
CA VAL A 412 25.87 -4.82 10.76
C VAL A 412 26.87 -3.71 10.45
N SER A 413 27.69 -3.31 11.42
CA SER A 413 28.72 -2.29 11.21
C SER A 413 29.70 -2.70 10.12
N ARG A 414 30.20 -3.94 10.20
CA ARG A 414 31.12 -4.47 9.19
C ARG A 414 30.43 -4.56 7.82
N PHE A 415 29.17 -5.03 7.76
CA PHE A 415 28.45 -5.19 6.51
C PHE A 415 28.17 -3.87 5.79
N VAL A 416 27.72 -2.82 6.51
CA VAL A 416 27.44 -1.52 5.90
C VAL A 416 28.68 -0.78 5.41
N HIS A 417 29.86 -1.13 5.94
CA HIS A 417 31.13 -0.57 5.50
C HIS A 417 31.83 -1.38 4.39
N LEU A 418 31.28 -2.55 3.98
CA LEU A 418 31.77 -3.26 2.80
C LEU A 418 31.51 -2.44 1.53
N ASN A 419 32.56 -2.17 0.77
CA ASN A 419 32.47 -1.48 -0.52
C ASN A 419 33.59 -1.95 -1.48
N PRO A 420 33.26 -2.60 -2.59
CA PRO A 420 31.92 -3.00 -3.00
C PRO A 420 31.40 -4.23 -2.24
N VAL A 421 30.09 -4.30 -2.04
CA VAL A 421 29.42 -5.55 -1.65
C VAL A 421 29.29 -6.43 -2.89
N PRO A 422 29.72 -7.69 -2.87
CA PRO A 422 29.59 -8.58 -4.02
C PRO A 422 28.17 -9.13 -4.16
N SER A 423 27.17 -8.23 -4.27
CA SER A 423 25.75 -8.54 -4.38
C SER A 423 25.25 -8.39 -5.81
N TYR A 424 24.16 -9.08 -6.16
CA TYR A 424 23.55 -8.94 -7.47
C TYR A 424 23.09 -7.52 -7.74
N CYS A 425 22.58 -6.81 -6.72
CA CYS A 425 22.21 -5.40 -6.89
C CYS A 425 23.42 -4.46 -7.06
N ALA A 426 24.59 -4.80 -6.56
CA ALA A 426 25.82 -4.02 -6.80
C ALA A 426 26.46 -4.30 -8.15
N GLN A 427 26.20 -5.47 -8.71
CA GLN A 427 26.79 -5.94 -9.96
C GLN A 427 25.86 -5.72 -11.17
N SER A 428 24.69 -5.15 -10.97
CA SER A 428 23.76 -4.78 -12.05
C SER A 428 24.31 -3.61 -12.86
N GLY A 429 24.05 -3.60 -14.16
CA GLY A 429 24.31 -2.45 -15.04
C GLY A 429 23.56 -1.17 -14.63
N PHE A 430 22.58 -1.28 -13.75
CA PHE A 430 21.79 -0.18 -13.17
C PHE A 430 22.12 0.10 -11.69
N ALA A 431 23.24 -0.42 -11.20
CA ALA A 431 23.67 -0.20 -9.82
C ALA A 431 23.95 1.29 -9.57
N ASN A 432 23.43 1.80 -8.45
CA ASN A 432 23.73 3.15 -7.98
C ASN A 432 24.53 3.05 -6.67
N PRO A 433 25.82 3.46 -6.66
CA PRO A 433 26.66 3.38 -5.46
C PRO A 433 26.08 4.08 -4.23
N GLU A 434 25.42 5.24 -4.41
CA GLU A 434 24.80 6.01 -3.31
C GLU A 434 23.53 5.36 -2.75
N LYS A 435 22.88 4.47 -3.51
CA LYS A 435 21.77 3.65 -3.02
C LYS A 435 22.26 2.36 -2.38
N LEU A 436 23.40 1.83 -2.81
CA LEU A 436 24.01 0.62 -2.24
C LEU A 436 24.63 0.91 -0.88
N ARG A 437 25.36 2.00 -0.76
CA ARG A 437 25.99 2.49 0.48
C ARG A 437 25.81 3.99 0.56
N TRP A 438 25.31 4.46 1.69
CA TRP A 438 24.98 5.87 1.89
C TRP A 438 25.42 6.34 3.27
N ARG A 439 25.68 7.64 3.38
CA ARG A 439 25.96 8.33 4.64
C ARG A 439 25.09 9.58 4.74
N ARG A 440 24.56 9.83 5.92
CA ARG A 440 23.82 11.05 6.25
C ARG A 440 24.33 11.61 7.58
N ALA A 441 24.89 12.80 7.55
CA ALA A 441 25.35 13.52 8.73
C ALA A 441 24.31 14.54 9.18
N PHE A 442 24.14 14.68 10.48
CA PHE A 442 23.28 15.65 11.12
C PHE A 442 24.07 16.32 12.25
N ALA A 443 24.12 17.65 12.29
CA ALA A 443 24.66 18.37 13.40
C ALA A 443 23.83 18.11 14.68
N GLN A 444 24.43 18.27 15.87
CA GLN A 444 23.70 18.08 17.14
C GLN A 444 22.42 18.92 17.20
N ARG A 445 22.48 20.17 16.76
CA ARG A 445 21.31 21.05 16.70
C ARG A 445 20.21 20.53 15.82
N GLU A 446 20.53 19.96 14.64
CA GLU A 446 19.55 19.41 13.73
C GLU A 446 18.84 18.19 14.34
N VAL A 447 19.60 17.33 15.04
CA VAL A 447 19.02 16.16 15.74
C VAL A 447 18.10 16.62 16.88
N ASP A 448 18.47 17.65 17.61
CA ASP A 448 17.65 18.24 18.67
C ASP A 448 16.34 18.81 18.08
N GLU A 449 16.41 19.53 16.96
CA GLU A 449 15.24 20.06 16.23
C GLU A 449 14.34 18.93 15.70
N ILE A 450 14.90 17.88 15.07
CA ILE A 450 14.19 16.70 14.59
C ILE A 450 13.44 15.99 15.73
N CYS A 451 14.07 15.87 16.89
CA CYS A 451 13.52 15.16 18.04
C CYS A 451 12.69 16.06 18.98
N ALA A 452 12.63 17.37 18.75
CA ALA A 452 11.88 18.32 19.60
C ALA A 452 10.40 17.94 19.80
N PRO A 453 9.65 17.47 18.74
CA PRO A 453 8.25 17.04 18.90
C PRO A 453 8.07 15.83 19.83
N LEU A 454 9.14 15.07 20.09
CA LEU A 454 9.13 13.90 21.00
C LEU A 454 9.30 14.29 22.47
N GLY A 455 9.60 15.56 22.78
CA GLY A 455 9.73 16.06 24.14
C GLY A 455 10.99 15.59 24.89
N VAL A 456 11.98 15.01 24.20
CA VAL A 456 13.18 14.41 24.83
C VAL A 456 14.18 15.44 25.33
N GLY A 457 14.08 16.69 24.90
CA GLY A 457 15.11 17.72 25.13
C GLY A 457 16.34 17.48 24.26
N SER A 458 17.52 18.07 24.64
CA SER A 458 18.75 17.85 23.88
C SER A 458 19.13 16.35 23.85
N VAL A 459 19.35 15.80 22.66
CA VAL A 459 19.59 14.36 22.44
C VAL A 459 21.02 14.00 22.91
N ARG A 460 21.09 13.04 23.81
CA ARG A 460 22.34 12.50 24.36
C ARG A 460 22.79 11.20 23.71
N SER A 461 21.84 10.32 23.37
CA SER A 461 22.14 9.06 22.70
C SER A 461 21.03 8.63 21.75
N LEU A 462 21.44 8.00 20.64
CA LEU A 462 20.62 7.31 19.66
C LEU A 462 21.09 5.85 19.65
N THR A 463 20.22 4.91 19.96
CA THR A 463 20.57 3.48 20.05
C THR A 463 19.55 2.65 19.28
N VAL A 464 20.00 1.84 18.32
CA VAL A 464 19.13 0.88 17.65
C VAL A 464 18.81 -0.26 18.64
N GLU A 465 17.53 -0.56 18.81
CA GLU A 465 17.05 -1.67 19.66
C GLU A 465 16.36 -2.71 18.80
N GLY A 466 17.05 -3.83 18.59
CA GLY A 466 16.61 -4.93 17.73
C GLY A 466 16.75 -4.64 16.24
N ARG A 467 17.13 -5.68 15.53
CA ARG A 467 17.30 -5.68 14.07
C ARG A 467 16.57 -6.87 13.45
N GLY A 468 16.15 -6.69 12.21
CA GLY A 468 15.75 -7.79 11.36
C GLY A 468 16.97 -8.56 10.81
N VAL A 469 16.69 -9.62 10.05
CA VAL A 469 17.75 -10.52 9.52
C VAL A 469 18.74 -9.79 8.60
N SER A 470 18.32 -8.71 7.95
CA SER A 470 19.18 -7.88 7.09
C SER A 470 19.93 -6.78 7.84
N GLY A 471 19.84 -6.73 9.16
CA GLY A 471 20.42 -5.64 9.96
C GLY A 471 19.59 -4.37 10.01
N ARG A 472 18.38 -4.34 9.43
CA ARG A 472 17.49 -3.18 9.49
C ARG A 472 16.97 -2.96 10.91
N ALA A 473 16.95 -1.70 11.34
CA ALA A 473 16.50 -1.29 12.66
C ALA A 473 14.98 -1.54 12.83
N ARG A 474 14.60 -2.20 13.92
CA ARG A 474 13.19 -2.42 14.31
C ARG A 474 12.69 -1.34 15.27
N ALA A 475 13.57 -0.82 16.10
CA ALA A 475 13.29 0.29 17.00
C ALA A 475 14.52 1.16 17.18
N LEU A 476 14.30 2.45 17.47
CA LEU A 476 15.32 3.42 17.81
C LEU A 476 14.98 4.03 19.17
N ARG A 477 15.88 3.86 20.16
CA ARG A 477 15.82 4.53 21.45
C ARG A 477 16.52 5.88 21.34
N ILE A 478 15.81 6.93 21.70
CA ILE A 478 16.27 8.31 21.72
C ILE A 478 16.28 8.77 23.17
N ALA A 479 17.45 8.93 23.77
CA ALA A 479 17.59 9.44 25.12
C ALA A 479 18.08 10.89 25.09
N GLY A 480 17.34 11.77 25.71
CA GLY A 480 17.67 13.17 25.80
C GLY A 480 17.81 13.68 27.24
N GLY A 481 17.91 14.98 27.39
CA GLY A 481 18.06 15.61 28.70
C GLY A 481 16.81 15.60 29.57
N ARG A 482 15.60 15.40 28.96
CA ARG A 482 14.31 15.43 29.65
C ARG A 482 13.62 14.08 29.72
N ALA A 483 13.70 13.30 28.64
CA ALA A 483 13.02 12.02 28.54
C ALA A 483 13.77 11.05 27.61
N THR A 484 13.34 9.78 27.67
CA THR A 484 13.75 8.74 26.72
C THR A 484 12.52 8.22 26.01
N VAL A 485 12.55 8.18 24.68
CA VAL A 485 11.46 7.72 23.82
C VAL A 485 11.96 6.63 22.88
N ARG A 486 11.07 5.73 22.48
CA ARG A 486 11.32 4.72 21.45
C ARG A 486 10.47 4.99 20.21
N VAL A 487 11.10 4.96 19.05
CA VAL A 487 10.42 5.01 17.75
C VAL A 487 10.45 3.62 17.15
N TYR A 488 9.28 3.04 16.92
CA TYR A 488 9.14 1.66 16.43
C TYR A 488 8.87 1.63 14.94
N GLY A 489 9.50 0.67 14.25
CA GLY A 489 9.32 0.39 12.84
C GLY A 489 10.30 1.13 11.92
N GLU A 490 10.64 0.45 10.85
CA GLU A 490 11.64 0.90 9.87
C GLU A 490 11.25 2.26 9.25
N LEU A 491 10.03 2.37 8.73
CA LEU A 491 9.57 3.57 8.04
C LEU A 491 9.41 4.79 8.98
N PRO A 492 8.84 4.68 10.19
CA PRO A 492 8.81 5.80 11.15
C PRO A 492 10.20 6.31 11.51
N ILE A 493 11.18 5.42 11.71
CA ILE A 493 12.57 5.82 11.99
C ILE A 493 13.16 6.61 10.81
N ARG A 494 12.98 6.11 9.59
CA ARG A 494 13.43 6.79 8.37
C ARG A 494 12.79 8.17 8.20
N LYS A 495 11.47 8.26 8.36
CA LYS A 495 10.72 9.52 8.27
C LYS A 495 11.18 10.55 9.29
N LEU A 496 11.40 10.13 10.54
CA LEU A 496 11.90 11.01 11.59
C LEU A 496 13.20 11.70 11.17
N PHE A 497 14.15 10.96 10.60
CA PHE A 497 15.44 11.50 10.14
C PHE A 497 15.40 11.88 8.64
N ARG A 498 14.37 12.65 8.23
CA ARG A 498 14.24 13.24 6.89
C ARG A 498 14.32 12.19 5.76
N ASN A 499 13.58 11.09 5.90
CA ASN A 499 13.52 9.99 4.93
C ASN A 499 14.89 9.35 4.64
N LEU A 500 15.53 8.74 5.65
CA LEU A 500 16.71 7.91 5.43
C LEU A 500 16.46 6.89 4.32
N ASN A 501 17.48 6.57 3.55
CA ASN A 501 17.37 5.70 2.37
C ASN A 501 16.79 4.30 2.71
N SER A 502 17.17 3.74 3.85
CA SER A 502 16.70 2.43 4.35
C SER A 502 16.83 2.36 5.88
N GLY A 503 16.29 1.31 6.48
CA GLY A 503 16.50 0.99 7.89
C GLY A 503 17.79 0.22 8.20
N MET A 504 18.56 -0.19 7.17
CA MET A 504 19.86 -0.84 7.34
C MET A 504 20.93 0.24 7.57
N PHE A 505 21.24 0.54 8.83
CA PHE A 505 22.25 1.54 9.18
C PHE A 505 22.88 1.29 10.54
N VAL A 506 24.05 1.89 10.74
CA VAL A 506 24.68 2.13 12.04
C VAL A 506 24.72 3.64 12.31
N ILE A 507 24.80 4.01 13.60
CA ILE A 507 24.88 5.40 14.03
C ILE A 507 26.25 5.62 14.66
N GLU A 508 26.99 6.56 14.11
CA GLU A 508 28.29 6.99 14.60
C GLU A 508 28.14 8.40 15.19
N ARG A 509 28.79 8.66 16.32
CA ARG A 509 28.83 10.00 16.93
C ARG A 509 30.25 10.50 16.89
N ASP A 510 30.41 11.69 16.40
CA ASP A 510 31.68 12.44 16.44
C ASP A 510 31.54 13.75 17.22
N LYS A 511 32.60 14.58 17.21
CA LYS A 511 32.60 15.87 17.91
C LYS A 511 31.61 16.89 17.34
N GLY A 512 31.17 16.71 16.10
CA GLY A 512 30.29 17.64 15.37
C GLY A 512 28.81 17.22 15.32
N GLY A 513 28.48 15.95 15.59
CA GLY A 513 27.12 15.49 15.47
C GLY A 513 26.98 13.98 15.34
N TRP A 514 26.04 13.55 14.46
CA TRP A 514 25.64 12.17 14.28
C TRP A 514 25.72 11.79 12.80
N THR A 515 26.36 10.67 12.51
CA THR A 515 26.41 10.12 11.16
C THR A 515 25.68 8.78 11.10
N PHE A 516 24.71 8.68 10.20
CA PHE A 516 24.06 7.44 9.83
C PHE A 516 24.78 6.88 8.60
N ALA A 517 25.42 5.73 8.74
CA ALA A 517 26.05 4.99 7.64
C ALA A 517 25.22 3.74 7.35
N GLY A 518 24.79 3.55 6.10
CA GLY A 518 23.85 2.50 5.80
C GLY A 518 23.94 1.92 4.40
N GLY A 519 23.05 0.97 4.10
CA GLY A 519 22.98 0.29 2.81
C GLY A 519 21.55 0.04 2.34
N GLY A 520 21.36 0.13 1.01
CA GLY A 520 20.08 -0.10 0.37
C GLY A 520 19.16 1.12 0.29
N TRP A 521 18.08 0.97 -0.49
CA TRP A 521 17.03 1.96 -0.69
C TRP A 521 15.66 1.27 -0.63
N GLY A 522 14.84 1.65 0.35
CA GLY A 522 13.53 1.07 0.62
C GLY A 522 13.54 0.03 1.74
N HIS A 523 12.41 -0.64 1.93
CA HIS A 523 12.17 -1.55 3.05
C HIS A 523 12.95 -2.88 2.98
N GLY A 524 13.35 -3.32 1.79
CA GLY A 524 14.19 -4.51 1.58
C GLY A 524 13.45 -5.85 1.63
N SER A 525 12.18 -5.93 1.93
CA SER A 525 11.42 -7.19 1.91
C SER A 525 10.99 -7.56 0.50
N GLY A 526 10.93 -8.85 0.19
CA GLY A 526 10.59 -9.39 -1.12
C GLY A 526 11.64 -9.12 -2.18
N MET A 527 11.24 -8.79 -3.42
CA MET A 527 12.17 -8.64 -4.55
C MET A 527 12.99 -7.34 -4.47
N CYS A 528 14.31 -7.48 -4.61
CA CYS A 528 15.20 -6.37 -4.88
C CYS A 528 15.17 -6.06 -6.38
N GLN A 529 14.64 -4.90 -6.79
CA GLN A 529 14.51 -4.54 -8.20
C GLN A 529 15.86 -4.53 -8.93
N THR A 530 16.86 -3.83 -8.36
CA THR A 530 18.21 -3.81 -8.94
C THR A 530 18.90 -5.19 -8.87
N GLY A 531 18.61 -5.98 -7.82
CA GLY A 531 19.10 -7.38 -7.73
C GLY A 531 18.46 -8.28 -8.77
N ALA A 532 17.17 -8.13 -9.05
CA ALA A 532 16.48 -8.85 -10.13
C ALA A 532 17.11 -8.54 -11.50
N ILE A 533 17.46 -7.28 -11.76
CA ILE A 533 18.21 -6.90 -12.98
C ILE A 533 19.56 -7.61 -13.02
N GLY A 534 20.35 -7.53 -11.95
CA GLY A 534 21.67 -8.16 -11.90
C GLY A 534 21.64 -9.69 -12.04
N ARG A 535 20.56 -10.35 -11.62
CA ARG A 535 20.34 -11.80 -11.85
C ARG A 535 19.96 -12.08 -13.29
N ALA A 536 19.05 -11.28 -13.87
CA ALA A 536 18.65 -11.42 -15.26
C ALA A 536 19.83 -11.22 -16.23
N GLU A 537 20.69 -10.24 -15.96
CA GLU A 537 21.92 -9.98 -16.73
C GLU A 537 22.92 -11.16 -16.67
N ARG A 538 22.75 -12.07 -15.69
CA ARG A 538 23.53 -13.33 -15.55
C ARG A 538 22.78 -14.57 -16.02
N GLY A 539 21.69 -14.38 -16.79
CA GLY A 539 20.95 -15.46 -17.42
C GLY A 539 19.84 -16.07 -16.57
N ALA A 540 19.50 -15.51 -15.41
CA ALA A 540 18.36 -15.99 -14.65
C ALA A 540 17.05 -15.62 -15.36
N SER A 541 16.15 -16.60 -15.49
CA SER A 541 14.79 -16.35 -15.96
C SER A 541 13.96 -15.61 -14.90
N TYR A 542 12.84 -14.96 -15.31
CA TYR A 542 11.94 -14.33 -14.35
C TYR A 542 11.40 -15.30 -13.30
N ARG A 543 11.22 -16.59 -13.67
CA ARG A 543 10.79 -17.64 -12.74
C ARG A 543 11.87 -17.95 -11.70
N ASP A 544 13.16 -17.98 -12.08
CA ASP A 544 14.28 -18.17 -11.17
C ASP A 544 14.41 -16.96 -10.23
N ILE A 545 14.26 -15.75 -10.76
CA ILE A 545 14.27 -14.50 -9.99
C ILE A 545 13.15 -14.53 -8.93
N LEU A 546 11.92 -14.82 -9.32
CA LEU A 546 10.77 -14.90 -8.42
C LEU A 546 10.93 -15.99 -7.36
N LYS A 547 11.38 -17.18 -7.76
CA LYS A 547 11.68 -18.30 -6.85
C LYS A 547 12.75 -17.93 -5.83
N TRP A 548 13.71 -17.10 -6.24
CA TRP A 548 14.75 -16.63 -5.32
C TRP A 548 14.17 -15.71 -4.24
N TYR A 549 13.42 -14.71 -4.62
CA TYR A 549 12.94 -13.69 -3.67
C TYR A 549 11.68 -14.09 -2.89
N TYR A 550 10.91 -15.03 -3.40
CA TYR A 550 9.65 -15.49 -2.78
C TYR A 550 9.66 -17.00 -2.56
N SER A 551 10.09 -17.41 -1.37
CA SER A 551 10.28 -18.84 -1.03
C SER A 551 8.98 -19.62 -1.16
N GLY A 552 9.02 -20.76 -1.87
CA GLY A 552 7.87 -21.65 -2.01
C GLY A 552 6.73 -21.09 -2.85
N ALA A 553 6.92 -19.93 -3.49
CA ALA A 553 5.92 -19.34 -4.38
C ALA A 553 6.24 -19.65 -5.85
N THR A 554 5.18 -19.76 -6.65
CA THR A 554 5.24 -19.96 -8.10
C THR A 554 4.29 -19.00 -8.81
N PRO A 555 4.64 -18.52 -10.03
CA PRO A 555 3.71 -17.79 -10.87
C PRO A 555 2.56 -18.70 -11.32
N VAL A 556 1.33 -18.25 -11.11
CA VAL A 556 0.08 -18.89 -11.53
C VAL A 556 -0.71 -17.90 -12.36
N ARG A 557 -1.23 -18.33 -13.51
CA ARG A 557 -2.12 -17.51 -14.32
C ARG A 557 -3.53 -17.61 -13.77
N ILE A 558 -4.12 -16.46 -13.44
CA ILE A 558 -5.42 -16.36 -12.77
C ILE A 558 -6.52 -15.73 -13.64
N TYR A 559 -6.20 -15.29 -14.87
CA TYR A 559 -7.15 -14.89 -15.92
C TYR A 559 -6.50 -14.87 -17.29
#